data_447bbacb787d705cbf2d0cc4d46aa94f
#
_entry.id   447bbacb787d705cbf2d0cc4d46aa94f
#
_cell.length_a   1.000
_cell.length_b   1.000
_cell.length_c   1.000
_cell.angle_alpha   90.00
_cell.angle_beta   90.00
_cell.angle_gamma   90.00
#
_symmetry.space_group_name_H-M   'P 1'
#
loop_
_entity.id
_entity.type
_entity.pdbx_description
1 polymer ?
#
loop_
_entity_poly.entity_id
_entity_poly.type
_entity_poly.pdbx_seq_one_letter_code
_entity_poly.pdbx_strand_id
1 'polypeptide(L)'
;MPAFQKNVDKEGLTVLLYACAYKRNQNHKWILVWIFQKYACAYKNNSNQKETNKKGESNTEEKSIQDALINRRSIRDFSSKQVSEETMRDIVKDARWAPSWANGQPWKLYVALGKAAEEIRRDYRNGTARQEGPEMQSYQGERWGRREQLNMSHWGGQLQQFLGSEGRKFGQSQQNLFNAPAIAVITISAQGPLWEVFDAGAFEESLMLSAYNHGVDSIAAVAFVTAPSYLRQKLGIPDSERILMGLGYRSDAAINRFRSDREKVEDILSITNELEKMDSRKSERR
;
A
#
# COMPACT_ATOMS: atom_id res chain seq x y z
N MET A 1 -9.38 -44.36 -17.95
CA MET A 1 -8.16 -44.32 -17.13
C MET A 1 -7.12 -45.15 -17.81
N PRO A 2 -5.99 -44.56 -18.19
CA PRO A 2 -4.71 -45.04 -17.66
C PRO A 2 -3.71 -43.88 -17.41
N ALA A 3 -2.97 -44.05 -16.31
CA ALA A 3 -1.55 -43.84 -16.13
C ALA A 3 -0.94 -42.47 -16.41
N PHE A 4 -0.93 -41.62 -15.37
CA PHE A 4 0.14 -40.65 -15.19
C PHE A 4 0.86 -40.97 -13.88
N GLN A 5 1.84 -41.86 -13.99
CA GLN A 5 2.82 -42.10 -12.96
C GLN A 5 4.18 -42.14 -13.64
N LYS A 6 5.02 -41.15 -13.34
CA LYS A 6 6.49 -41.13 -13.26
C LYS A 6 7.07 -39.84 -13.77
N ASN A 7 7.53 -39.06 -12.90
CA ASN A 7 8.81 -38.43 -12.65
C ASN A 7 8.59 -37.15 -11.84
N VAL A 8 8.58 -37.31 -10.53
CA VAL A 8 8.73 -36.20 -9.58
C VAL A 8 10.15 -36.35 -9.05
N ASP A 9 10.99 -35.36 -9.37
CA ASP A 9 12.34 -35.26 -8.81
C ASP A 9 12.30 -35.14 -7.29
N LYS A 10 13.33 -35.70 -6.64
CA LYS A 10 13.43 -35.88 -5.20
C LYS A 10 13.69 -34.63 -4.37
N GLU A 11 13.38 -33.44 -4.87
CA GLU A 11 13.43 -32.22 -4.07
C GLU A 11 12.01 -31.70 -3.86
N GLY A 12 11.47 -32.05 -2.68
CA GLY A 12 10.09 -31.90 -2.29
C GLY A 12 9.53 -30.49 -2.41
N LEU A 13 8.83 -30.22 -3.50
CA LEU A 13 7.90 -29.11 -3.60
C LEU A 13 6.48 -29.65 -3.50
N THR A 14 5.97 -29.74 -2.28
CA THR A 14 4.54 -29.98 -2.06
C THR A 14 3.79 -28.71 -2.41
N VAL A 15 3.39 -28.58 -3.67
CA VAL A 15 2.41 -27.57 -4.08
C VAL A 15 1.05 -28.01 -3.56
N LEU A 16 0.63 -27.47 -2.44
CA LEU A 16 -0.73 -27.62 -1.94
C LEU A 16 -1.67 -26.88 -2.91
N LEU A 17 -2.28 -27.65 -3.80
CA LEU A 17 -3.40 -27.21 -4.65
C LEU A 17 -4.61 -26.98 -3.75
N TYR A 18 -4.87 -25.76 -3.33
CA TYR A 18 -6.20 -25.35 -2.91
C TYR A 18 -7.08 -25.26 -4.16
N ALA A 19 -7.66 -26.42 -4.53
CA ALA A 19 -8.76 -26.44 -5.47
C ALA A 19 -10.01 -25.89 -4.75
N CYS A 20 -10.27 -24.61 -4.87
CA CYS A 20 -11.61 -24.10 -4.59
C CYS A 20 -12.58 -24.78 -5.54
N ALA A 21 -13.44 -25.61 -4.99
CA ALA A 21 -14.54 -26.24 -5.71
C ALA A 21 -15.53 -25.15 -6.14
N TYR A 22 -15.36 -24.61 -7.36
CA TYR A 22 -16.37 -23.78 -7.98
C TYR A 22 -17.21 -24.60 -8.96
N LYS A 23 -18.51 -24.48 -8.81
CA LYS A 23 -19.55 -25.25 -9.45
C LYS A 23 -19.37 -25.38 -10.97
N ARG A 24 -19.41 -26.60 -11.44
CA ARG A 24 -19.43 -27.18 -12.78
C ARG A 24 -20.18 -26.34 -13.84
N ASN A 25 -19.46 -25.91 -14.85
CA ASN A 25 -20.01 -25.71 -16.19
C ASN A 25 -19.08 -26.34 -17.23
N GLN A 26 -19.60 -27.10 -18.19
CA GLN A 26 -18.85 -28.10 -18.96
C GLN A 26 -17.85 -27.59 -20.02
N ASN A 27 -17.66 -26.28 -20.16
CA ASN A 27 -16.88 -25.69 -21.26
C ASN A 27 -15.49 -25.15 -20.90
N HIS A 28 -14.97 -25.39 -19.69
CA HIS A 28 -13.71 -24.77 -19.23
C HIS A 28 -12.47 -25.69 -19.21
N LYS A 29 -12.51 -26.89 -19.77
CA LYS A 29 -11.38 -27.83 -19.76
C LYS A 29 -10.11 -27.32 -20.46
N TRP A 30 -10.22 -26.43 -21.43
CA TRP A 30 -9.09 -25.96 -22.24
C TRP A 30 -8.35 -24.76 -21.69
N ILE A 31 -8.99 -23.95 -20.85
CA ILE A 31 -8.38 -22.73 -20.27
C ILE A 31 -7.35 -23.07 -19.19
N LEU A 32 -7.56 -24.10 -18.40
CA LEU A 32 -6.65 -24.52 -17.34
C LEU A 32 -5.32 -25.09 -17.88
N VAL A 33 -5.35 -25.84 -18.96
CA VAL A 33 -4.12 -26.40 -19.58
C VAL A 33 -3.25 -25.29 -20.19
N TRP A 34 -3.87 -24.27 -20.77
CA TRP A 34 -3.15 -23.14 -21.38
C TRP A 34 -2.48 -22.23 -20.32
N ILE A 35 -3.12 -22.04 -19.18
CA ILE A 35 -2.57 -21.29 -18.04
C ILE A 35 -1.34 -22.03 -17.48
N PHE A 36 -1.42 -23.34 -17.27
CA PHE A 36 -0.29 -24.14 -16.76
C PHE A 36 0.94 -24.10 -17.67
N GLN A 37 0.75 -24.13 -18.97
CA GLN A 37 1.85 -24.11 -19.94
C GLN A 37 2.55 -22.76 -20.00
N LYS A 38 1.82 -21.65 -19.81
CA LYS A 38 2.37 -20.30 -19.80
C LYS A 38 3.15 -20.01 -18.49
N TYR A 39 2.69 -20.53 -17.35
CA TYR A 39 3.38 -20.39 -16.06
C TYR A 39 4.65 -21.24 -15.98
N ALA A 40 4.67 -22.44 -16.55
CA ALA A 40 5.87 -23.28 -16.59
C ALA A 40 7.01 -22.65 -17.45
N CYS A 41 6.69 -21.94 -18.52
CA CYS A 41 7.66 -21.21 -19.33
C CYS A 41 8.22 -19.96 -18.61
N ALA A 42 7.38 -19.24 -17.84
CA ALA A 42 7.81 -18.06 -17.10
C ALA A 42 8.76 -18.44 -15.94
N TYR A 43 8.55 -19.59 -15.31
CA TYR A 43 9.40 -20.07 -14.22
C TYR A 43 10.80 -20.48 -14.66
N LYS A 44 10.95 -21.08 -15.87
CA LYS A 44 12.25 -21.44 -16.44
C LYS A 44 13.12 -20.25 -16.81
N ASN A 45 12.52 -19.13 -17.17
CA ASN A 45 13.28 -17.92 -17.53
C ASN A 45 13.78 -17.11 -16.33
N ASN A 46 13.21 -17.33 -15.12
CA ASN A 46 13.61 -16.61 -13.91
C ASN A 46 14.79 -17.26 -13.17
N SER A 47 15.11 -18.53 -13.46
CA SER A 47 16.25 -19.22 -12.84
C SER A 47 17.61 -18.83 -13.44
N ASN A 48 17.64 -18.22 -14.63
CA ASN A 48 18.87 -17.83 -15.32
C ASN A 48 19.33 -16.37 -15.09
N GLN A 49 18.65 -15.60 -14.23
CA GLN A 49 19.04 -14.21 -13.92
C GLN A 49 19.82 -14.04 -12.60
N LYS A 50 20.28 -15.13 -11.97
CA LYS A 50 21.00 -15.05 -10.68
C LYS A 50 22.53 -14.82 -10.77
N GLU A 51 23.09 -14.64 -11.93
CA GLU A 51 24.53 -14.35 -12.05
C GLU A 51 24.78 -13.12 -12.94
N THR A 52 24.69 -11.93 -12.41
CA THR A 52 25.52 -10.76 -12.74
C THR A 52 24.99 -9.53 -11.98
N ASN A 53 25.33 -9.39 -10.72
CA ASN A 53 25.40 -8.07 -10.08
C ASN A 53 26.43 -8.08 -8.95
N LYS A 54 27.67 -7.90 -9.32
CA LYS A 54 28.72 -7.37 -8.43
C LYS A 54 29.22 -6.10 -9.10
N LYS A 55 28.86 -4.96 -8.53
CA LYS A 55 29.68 -3.75 -8.31
C LYS A 55 28.80 -2.52 -8.21
N GLY A 56 28.85 -1.93 -7.05
CA GLY A 56 28.26 -0.63 -6.72
C GLY A 56 27.98 -0.59 -5.21
N GLU A 57 29.02 -0.67 -4.38
CA GLU A 57 28.88 -0.49 -2.93
C GLU A 57 28.52 0.97 -2.65
N SER A 58 27.23 1.25 -2.48
CA SER A 58 26.81 2.36 -1.63
C SER A 58 26.72 1.80 -0.21
N ASN A 59 27.53 2.33 0.67
CA ASN A 59 27.63 1.96 2.08
C ASN A 59 26.40 2.50 2.85
N THR A 60 25.21 1.99 2.53
CA THR A 60 24.00 2.15 3.34
C THR A 60 23.85 0.85 4.13
N GLU A 61 24.01 0.92 5.45
CA GLU A 61 23.67 -0.20 6.33
C GLU A 61 22.24 -0.66 5.99
N GLU A 62 22.10 -1.92 5.59
CA GLU A 62 20.82 -2.54 5.32
C GLU A 62 19.97 -2.52 6.61
N LYS A 63 18.92 -1.71 6.62
CA LYS A 63 18.00 -1.62 7.75
C LYS A 63 17.18 -2.91 7.82
N SER A 64 16.99 -3.43 9.04
CA SER A 64 16.15 -4.61 9.22
C SER A 64 14.67 -4.30 8.95
N ILE A 65 13.89 -5.32 8.58
CA ILE A 65 12.42 -5.18 8.45
C ILE A 65 11.82 -4.65 9.76
N GLN A 66 12.29 -5.13 10.91
CA GLN A 66 11.83 -4.66 12.22
C GLN A 66 12.14 -3.17 12.42
N ASP A 67 13.32 -2.71 12.01
CA ASP A 67 13.69 -1.30 12.08
C ASP A 67 12.75 -0.46 11.21
N ALA A 68 12.48 -0.88 9.98
CA ALA A 68 11.56 -0.18 9.08
C ALA A 68 10.14 -0.09 9.65
N LEU A 69 9.59 -1.20 10.19
CA LEU A 69 8.26 -1.24 10.79
C LEU A 69 8.12 -0.31 12.00
N ILE A 70 9.15 -0.27 12.87
CA ILE A 70 9.11 0.53 14.12
C ILE A 70 9.43 2.00 13.85
N ASN A 71 10.38 2.29 12.97
CA ASN A 71 10.94 3.63 12.81
C ASN A 71 10.36 4.43 11.66
N ARG A 72 9.74 3.77 10.64
CA ARG A 72 8.94 4.51 9.67
C ARG A 72 7.85 5.32 10.36
N ARG A 73 7.64 6.52 9.95
CA ARG A 73 6.57 7.40 10.46
C ARG A 73 6.02 8.30 9.34
N SER A 74 4.83 8.83 9.56
CA SER A 74 4.25 9.83 8.65
C SER A 74 4.98 11.15 8.79
N ILE A 75 5.60 11.61 7.70
CA ILE A 75 6.34 12.86 7.62
C ILE A 75 5.38 13.96 7.15
N ARG A 76 5.34 15.07 7.88
CA ARG A 76 4.36 16.14 7.67
C ARG A 76 4.97 17.47 7.24
N ASP A 77 6.24 17.46 6.93
CA ASP A 77 6.96 18.58 6.30
C ASP A 77 8.22 18.03 5.64
N PHE A 78 8.28 18.08 4.33
CA PHE A 78 9.39 17.53 3.56
C PHE A 78 10.40 18.61 3.16
N SER A 79 11.67 18.24 3.11
CA SER A 79 12.73 19.08 2.55
C SER A 79 12.59 19.19 1.02
N SER A 80 13.24 20.20 0.44
CA SER A 80 13.26 20.39 -1.02
C SER A 80 14.16 19.38 -1.77
N LYS A 81 14.86 18.49 -1.04
CA LYS A 81 15.74 17.49 -1.65
C LYS A 81 14.95 16.55 -2.55
N GLN A 82 15.32 16.49 -3.81
CA GLN A 82 14.61 15.71 -4.81
C GLN A 82 14.78 14.20 -4.60
N VAL A 83 13.76 13.44 -4.98
CA VAL A 83 13.81 11.99 -5.14
C VAL A 83 14.10 11.71 -6.60
N SER A 84 15.14 10.92 -6.89
CA SER A 84 15.48 10.56 -8.26
C SER A 84 14.48 9.55 -8.83
N GLU A 85 14.35 9.50 -10.15
CA GLU A 85 13.54 8.49 -10.83
C GLU A 85 14.07 7.08 -10.54
N GLU A 86 15.39 6.90 -10.48
CA GLU A 86 16.04 5.64 -10.15
C GLU A 86 15.65 5.16 -8.74
N THR A 87 15.77 6.02 -7.72
CA THR A 87 15.33 5.71 -6.35
C THR A 87 13.85 5.33 -6.31
N MET A 88 13.00 6.06 -7.03
CA MET A 88 11.57 5.73 -7.08
C MET A 88 11.32 4.38 -7.76
N ARG A 89 12.05 4.04 -8.81
CA ARG A 89 11.97 2.74 -9.48
C ARG A 89 12.40 1.60 -8.55
N ASP A 90 13.45 1.79 -7.77
CA ASP A 90 13.91 0.79 -6.80
C ASP A 90 12.88 0.58 -5.69
N ILE A 91 12.28 1.65 -5.17
CA ILE A 91 11.17 1.56 -4.21
C ILE A 91 10.01 0.72 -4.77
N VAL A 92 9.59 0.98 -6.00
CA VAL A 92 8.50 0.25 -6.65
C VAL A 92 8.89 -1.19 -6.97
N LYS A 93 10.15 -1.44 -7.34
CA LYS A 93 10.69 -2.77 -7.60
C LYS A 93 10.61 -3.67 -6.38
N ASP A 94 10.84 -3.13 -5.19
CA ASP A 94 10.67 -3.87 -3.95
C ASP A 94 9.18 -4.03 -3.61
N ALA A 95 8.41 -2.95 -3.65
CA ALA A 95 7.01 -2.93 -3.28
C ALA A 95 6.12 -3.85 -4.13
N ARG A 96 6.50 -4.13 -5.39
CA ARG A 96 5.75 -5.04 -6.28
C ARG A 96 5.62 -6.48 -5.75
N TRP A 97 6.39 -6.84 -4.73
CA TRP A 97 6.30 -8.14 -4.07
C TRP A 97 5.18 -8.19 -3.02
N ALA A 98 4.42 -7.12 -2.84
CA ALA A 98 3.23 -7.13 -2.00
C ALA A 98 2.28 -8.28 -2.41
N PRO A 99 1.69 -9.00 -1.44
CA PRO A 99 0.72 -10.04 -1.75
C PRO A 99 -0.57 -9.44 -2.30
N SER A 100 -1.29 -10.21 -3.11
CA SER A 100 -2.63 -9.86 -3.57
C SER A 100 -3.48 -11.11 -3.80
N TRP A 101 -4.81 -10.97 -3.79
CA TRP A 101 -5.72 -12.07 -4.04
C TRP A 101 -5.41 -12.73 -5.39
N ALA A 102 -5.12 -14.04 -5.33
CA ALA A 102 -4.74 -14.84 -6.51
C ALA A 102 -3.67 -14.18 -7.40
N ASN A 103 -2.78 -13.37 -6.80
CA ASN A 103 -1.76 -12.59 -7.51
C ASN A 103 -2.33 -11.61 -8.54
N GLY A 104 -3.49 -11.04 -8.24
CA GLY A 104 -4.21 -10.10 -9.12
C GLY A 104 -3.48 -8.79 -9.38
N GLN A 105 -2.68 -8.32 -8.38
CA GLN A 105 -1.85 -7.10 -8.48
C GLN A 105 -2.64 -5.91 -9.05
N PRO A 106 -3.76 -5.53 -8.42
CA PRO A 106 -4.74 -4.62 -9.03
C PRO A 106 -4.28 -3.16 -9.06
N TRP A 107 -3.20 -2.84 -8.39
CA TRP A 107 -2.71 -1.48 -8.21
C TRP A 107 -1.96 -0.94 -9.43
N LYS A 108 -2.08 0.37 -9.63
CA LYS A 108 -1.17 1.18 -10.42
C LYS A 108 -0.66 2.33 -9.59
N LEU A 109 0.49 2.86 -9.97
CA LEU A 109 1.12 3.98 -9.30
C LEU A 109 1.47 5.07 -10.32
N TYR A 110 0.92 6.26 -10.11
CA TYR A 110 1.22 7.46 -10.88
C TYR A 110 2.10 8.38 -10.04
N VAL A 111 3.25 8.76 -10.57
CA VAL A 111 4.25 9.52 -9.80
C VAL A 111 4.58 10.83 -10.48
N ALA A 112 4.48 11.92 -9.75
CA ALA A 112 4.99 13.23 -10.11
C ALA A 112 6.31 13.49 -9.37
N LEU A 113 7.37 13.83 -10.09
CA LEU A 113 8.69 14.19 -9.57
C LEU A 113 9.08 15.60 -9.99
N GLY A 114 9.95 16.24 -9.23
CA GLY A 114 10.55 17.53 -9.57
C GLY A 114 9.52 18.62 -9.92
N LYS A 115 9.61 19.17 -11.11
CA LYS A 115 8.73 20.26 -11.59
C LYS A 115 7.25 19.86 -11.61
N ALA A 116 6.92 18.61 -11.93
CA ALA A 116 5.53 18.13 -11.92
C ALA A 116 4.95 18.13 -10.51
N ALA A 117 5.68 17.64 -9.52
CA ALA A 117 5.27 17.69 -8.12
C ALA A 117 5.15 19.12 -7.60
N GLU A 118 6.07 20.00 -7.99
CA GLU A 118 6.03 21.42 -7.64
C GLU A 118 4.78 22.13 -8.22
N GLU A 119 4.44 21.84 -9.48
CA GLU A 119 3.23 22.35 -10.12
C GLU A 119 1.97 21.90 -9.38
N ILE A 120 1.85 20.61 -9.07
CA ILE A 120 0.72 20.05 -8.32
C ILE A 120 0.60 20.77 -6.96
N ARG A 121 1.67 20.89 -6.19
CA ARG A 121 1.67 21.59 -4.89
C ARG A 121 1.24 23.06 -5.01
N ARG A 122 1.77 23.75 -6.01
CA ARG A 122 1.39 25.15 -6.29
C ARG A 122 -0.11 25.26 -6.57
N ASP A 123 -0.65 24.37 -7.40
CA ASP A 123 -2.02 24.40 -7.84
C ASP A 123 -3.00 24.01 -6.72
N TYR A 124 -2.58 23.13 -5.81
CA TYR A 124 -3.32 22.86 -4.57
C TYR A 124 -3.34 24.08 -3.65
N ARG A 125 -2.19 24.73 -3.44
CA ARG A 125 -2.05 25.87 -2.55
C ARG A 125 -2.82 27.09 -3.03
N ASN A 126 -2.87 27.37 -4.32
CA ASN A 126 -3.53 28.55 -4.90
C ASN A 126 -4.99 28.30 -5.30
N GLY A 127 -5.54 27.11 -5.06
CA GLY A 127 -6.92 26.76 -5.36
C GLY A 127 -7.21 26.40 -6.82
N THR A 128 -6.20 26.35 -7.70
CA THR A 128 -6.36 25.87 -9.09
C THR A 128 -6.80 24.40 -9.11
N ALA A 129 -6.24 23.56 -8.23
CA ALA A 129 -6.72 22.22 -7.96
C ALA A 129 -7.98 22.30 -7.09
N ARG A 130 -9.16 22.30 -7.72
CA ARG A 130 -10.44 22.36 -7.03
C ARG A 130 -10.60 21.16 -6.11
N GLN A 131 -10.88 21.39 -4.83
CA GLN A 131 -11.11 20.36 -3.86
C GLN A 131 -12.51 19.76 -4.02
N GLU A 132 -12.59 18.48 -4.32
CA GLU A 132 -13.84 17.73 -4.57
C GLU A 132 -14.05 16.65 -3.49
N GLY A 133 -13.02 16.37 -2.71
CA GLY A 133 -12.95 15.25 -1.79
C GLY A 133 -12.37 13.99 -2.45
N PRO A 134 -11.97 13.00 -1.64
CA PRO A 134 -11.40 11.75 -2.14
C PRO A 134 -12.46 10.88 -2.82
N GLU A 135 -12.08 10.11 -3.84
CA GLU A 135 -12.98 9.14 -4.49
C GLU A 135 -13.30 7.94 -3.61
N MET A 136 -12.45 7.63 -2.65
CA MET A 136 -12.74 6.63 -1.63
C MET A 136 -13.74 7.23 -0.62
N GLN A 137 -14.95 6.71 -0.62
CA GLN A 137 -16.12 7.31 0.06
C GLN A 137 -16.05 7.29 1.60
N SER A 138 -15.09 6.63 2.18
CA SER A 138 -15.02 6.32 3.61
C SER A 138 -14.85 7.52 4.54
N TYR A 139 -14.65 8.72 4.02
CA TYR A 139 -14.29 9.84 4.87
C TYR A 139 -15.49 10.68 5.36
N GLN A 140 -16.57 10.73 4.59
CA GLN A 140 -17.74 11.54 4.94
C GLN A 140 -18.97 10.67 5.15
N GLY A 141 -19.41 10.55 6.40
CA GLY A 141 -20.67 9.91 6.74
C GLY A 141 -20.58 8.44 7.17
N GLU A 142 -19.42 7.81 7.11
CA GLU A 142 -19.24 6.50 7.70
C GLU A 142 -19.07 6.58 9.21
N ARG A 143 -19.71 5.65 9.89
CA ARG A 143 -19.62 5.53 11.33
C ARG A 143 -18.45 4.62 11.69
N TRP A 144 -17.32 5.23 11.99
CA TRP A 144 -16.25 4.51 12.67
C TRP A 144 -16.77 3.88 13.96
N GLY A 145 -16.30 2.70 14.29
CA GLY A 145 -16.59 2.07 15.57
C GLY A 145 -16.12 2.96 16.74
N ARG A 146 -16.68 2.73 17.92
CA ARG A 146 -16.36 3.54 19.11
C ARG A 146 -14.88 3.51 19.45
N ARG A 147 -14.24 2.36 19.30
CA ARG A 147 -12.80 2.18 19.57
C ARG A 147 -11.96 3.05 18.64
N GLU A 148 -12.25 2.99 17.34
CA GLU A 148 -11.53 3.76 16.31
C GLU A 148 -11.71 5.28 16.54
N GLN A 149 -12.92 5.72 16.91
CA GLN A 149 -13.19 7.13 17.23
C GLN A 149 -12.36 7.60 18.44
N LEU A 150 -12.25 6.78 19.48
CA LEU A 150 -11.43 7.09 20.67
C LEU A 150 -9.94 7.18 20.30
N ASN A 151 -9.44 6.25 19.49
CA ASN A 151 -8.04 6.26 19.03
C ASN A 151 -7.73 7.49 18.18
N MET A 152 -8.62 7.86 17.27
CA MET A 152 -8.46 9.07 16.45
C MET A 152 -8.48 10.34 17.29
N SER A 153 -9.37 10.42 18.30
CA SER A 153 -9.44 11.54 19.22
C SER A 153 -8.17 11.64 20.08
N HIS A 154 -7.70 10.52 20.61
CA HIS A 154 -6.45 10.45 21.37
C HIS A 154 -5.25 10.90 20.52
N TRP A 155 -5.12 10.37 19.32
CA TRP A 155 -4.11 10.80 18.36
C TRP A 155 -4.16 12.30 18.08
N GLY A 156 -5.37 12.85 17.86
CA GLY A 156 -5.55 14.29 17.64
C GLY A 156 -5.07 15.13 18.80
N GLY A 157 -5.38 14.72 20.04
CA GLY A 157 -4.91 15.35 21.27
C GLY A 157 -3.39 15.30 21.43
N GLN A 158 -2.78 14.13 21.20
CA GLN A 158 -1.31 13.97 21.23
C GLN A 158 -0.62 14.86 20.21
N LEU A 159 -1.14 14.89 18.97
CA LEU A 159 -0.59 15.73 17.91
C LEU A 159 -0.69 17.21 18.26
N GLN A 160 -1.84 17.67 18.75
CA GLN A 160 -2.04 19.05 19.17
C GLN A 160 -1.09 19.45 20.30
N GLN A 161 -0.93 18.58 21.30
CA GLN A 161 0.01 18.81 22.42
C GLN A 161 1.46 18.88 21.93
N PHE A 162 1.85 17.98 21.02
CA PHE A 162 3.20 17.99 20.43
C PHE A 162 3.48 19.25 19.61
N LEU A 163 2.51 19.69 18.82
CA LEU A 163 2.66 20.86 17.96
C LEU A 163 2.66 22.17 18.73
N GLY A 164 1.89 22.28 19.83
CA GLY A 164 1.75 23.52 20.56
C GLY A 164 1.49 24.71 19.67
N SER A 165 2.37 25.71 19.71
CA SER A 165 2.30 26.92 18.85
C SER A 165 2.54 26.66 17.35
N GLU A 166 3.13 25.52 16.98
CA GLU A 166 3.45 25.14 15.60
C GLU A 166 2.25 24.56 14.82
N GLY A 167 1.08 24.41 15.47
CA GLY A 167 -0.14 23.88 14.83
C GLY A 167 -0.54 24.63 13.55
N ARG A 168 -0.31 25.94 13.49
CA ARG A 168 -0.55 26.75 12.28
C ARG A 168 0.36 26.32 11.13
N LYS A 169 1.63 26.07 11.39
CA LYS A 169 2.59 25.61 10.36
C LYS A 169 2.20 24.24 9.83
N PHE A 170 1.70 23.35 10.68
CA PHE A 170 1.17 22.07 10.25
C PHE A 170 0.01 22.21 9.26
N GLY A 171 -0.98 23.09 9.55
CA GLY A 171 -2.09 23.36 8.63
C GLY A 171 -1.61 23.91 7.29
N GLN A 172 -0.65 24.82 7.29
CA GLN A 172 -0.05 25.36 6.07
C GLN A 172 0.71 24.31 5.28
N SER A 173 1.47 23.44 5.95
CA SER A 173 2.17 22.34 5.33
C SER A 173 1.19 21.39 4.64
N GLN A 174 0.10 21.04 5.30
CA GLN A 174 -0.94 20.17 4.72
C GLN A 174 -1.57 20.77 3.45
N GLN A 175 -1.87 22.08 3.44
CA GLN A 175 -2.40 22.78 2.27
C GLN A 175 -1.43 22.79 1.09
N ASN A 176 -0.14 22.71 1.35
CA ASN A 176 0.94 22.60 0.36
C ASN A 176 1.42 21.18 0.15
N LEU A 177 0.55 20.18 0.39
CA LEU A 177 0.86 18.75 0.28
C LEU A 177 2.17 18.39 1.01
N PHE A 178 2.32 18.89 2.24
CA PHE A 178 3.47 18.67 3.13
C PHE A 178 4.83 19.06 2.53
N ASN A 179 4.85 19.93 1.53
CA ASN A 179 6.04 20.33 0.76
C ASN A 179 6.70 19.15 0.01
N ALA A 180 5.99 18.07 -0.26
CA ALA A 180 6.54 16.85 -0.83
C ALA A 180 7.15 17.09 -2.23
N PRO A 181 8.46 16.80 -2.45
CA PRO A 181 9.11 16.95 -3.74
C PRO A 181 8.81 15.80 -4.71
N ALA A 182 8.21 14.73 -4.21
CA ALA A 182 7.67 13.63 -4.99
C ALA A 182 6.28 13.26 -4.46
N ILE A 183 5.32 13.11 -5.38
CA ILE A 183 3.93 12.77 -5.08
C ILE A 183 3.58 11.52 -5.88
N ALA A 184 3.09 10.49 -5.21
CA ALA A 184 2.59 9.28 -5.84
C ALA A 184 1.11 9.10 -5.54
N VAL A 185 0.37 8.60 -6.52
CA VAL A 185 -1.06 8.31 -6.42
C VAL A 185 -1.30 6.86 -6.77
N ILE A 186 -1.91 6.11 -5.84
CA ILE A 186 -2.29 4.72 -6.03
C ILE A 186 -3.71 4.66 -6.58
N THR A 187 -3.89 3.86 -7.62
CA THR A 187 -5.20 3.59 -8.21
C THR A 187 -5.46 2.08 -8.31
N ILE A 188 -6.74 1.74 -8.40
CA ILE A 188 -7.24 0.39 -8.69
C ILE A 188 -8.32 0.50 -9.77
N SER A 189 -8.90 -0.62 -10.21
CA SER A 189 -10.08 -0.60 -11.09
C SER A 189 -11.24 0.18 -10.46
N ALA A 190 -11.90 1.05 -11.21
CA ALA A 190 -13.06 1.81 -10.73
C ALA A 190 -14.23 0.90 -10.33
N GLN A 191 -14.34 -0.27 -10.96
CA GLN A 191 -15.38 -1.30 -10.71
C GLN A 191 -14.85 -2.48 -9.89
N GLY A 192 -13.61 -2.38 -9.38
CA GLY A 192 -12.99 -3.45 -8.62
C GLY A 192 -13.70 -3.73 -7.28
N PRO A 193 -13.66 -4.99 -6.81
CA PRO A 193 -14.19 -5.37 -5.51
C PRO A 193 -13.36 -4.78 -4.36
N LEU A 194 -13.91 -4.78 -3.14
CA LEU A 194 -13.20 -4.30 -1.94
C LEU A 194 -11.87 -5.05 -1.68
N TRP A 195 -11.71 -6.26 -2.21
CA TRP A 195 -10.44 -6.98 -2.15
C TRP A 195 -9.29 -6.22 -2.83
N GLU A 196 -9.56 -5.49 -3.91
CA GLU A 196 -8.55 -4.65 -4.55
C GLU A 196 -8.09 -3.50 -3.63
N VAL A 197 -9.00 -2.95 -2.81
CA VAL A 197 -8.65 -1.93 -1.81
C VAL A 197 -7.74 -2.53 -0.72
N PHE A 198 -8.06 -3.75 -0.24
CA PHE A 198 -7.25 -4.48 0.73
C PHE A 198 -5.84 -4.76 0.17
N ASP A 199 -5.76 -5.27 -1.05
CA ASP A 199 -4.49 -5.56 -1.74
C ASP A 199 -3.67 -4.28 -1.97
N ALA A 200 -4.33 -3.18 -2.36
CA ALA A 200 -3.67 -1.89 -2.54
C ALA A 200 -3.09 -1.33 -1.22
N GLY A 201 -3.72 -1.59 -0.08
CA GLY A 201 -3.19 -1.25 1.24
C GLY A 201 -1.89 -2.02 1.56
N ALA A 202 -1.80 -3.31 1.19
CA ALA A 202 -0.57 -4.09 1.31
C ALA A 202 0.56 -3.52 0.43
N PHE A 203 0.23 -3.11 -0.79
CA PHE A 203 1.17 -2.45 -1.70
C PHE A 203 1.63 -1.09 -1.17
N GLU A 204 0.72 -0.28 -0.62
CA GLU A 204 1.01 1.02 -0.01
C GLU A 204 2.01 0.89 1.14
N GLU A 205 1.79 -0.03 2.08
CA GLU A 205 2.73 -0.27 3.18
C GLU A 205 4.09 -0.76 2.66
N SER A 206 4.10 -1.64 1.66
CA SER A 206 5.34 -2.10 1.01
C SER A 206 6.12 -0.95 0.37
N LEU A 207 5.43 0.02 -0.28
CA LEU A 207 6.05 1.24 -0.81
C LEU A 207 6.70 2.08 0.30
N MET A 208 6.01 2.25 1.44
CA MET A 208 6.52 3.06 2.54
C MET A 208 7.71 2.41 3.25
N LEU A 209 7.68 1.08 3.44
CA LEU A 209 8.78 0.33 4.03
C LEU A 209 10.02 0.32 3.12
N SER A 210 9.82 0.09 1.83
CA SER A 210 10.91 0.17 0.85
C SER A 210 11.49 1.58 0.76
N ALA A 211 10.65 2.62 0.72
CA ALA A 211 11.12 4.01 0.76
C ALA A 211 12.03 4.26 1.97
N TYR A 212 11.60 3.83 3.17
CA TYR A 212 12.40 3.96 4.38
C TYR A 212 13.75 3.25 4.27
N ASN A 213 13.78 2.04 3.68
CA ASN A 213 15.02 1.29 3.45
C ASN A 213 15.97 2.03 2.49
N HIS A 214 15.43 2.70 1.48
CA HIS A 214 16.18 3.55 0.55
C HIS A 214 16.51 4.96 1.11
N GLY A 215 16.29 5.21 2.40
CA GLY A 215 16.57 6.50 3.04
C GLY A 215 15.62 7.62 2.60
N VAL A 216 14.43 7.24 2.15
CA VAL A 216 13.36 8.15 1.72
C VAL A 216 12.17 8.00 2.67
N ASP A 217 11.88 9.03 3.43
CA ASP A 217 10.70 9.05 4.29
C ASP A 217 9.41 9.31 3.48
N SER A 218 8.27 8.94 4.05
CA SER A 218 6.98 9.02 3.37
C SER A 218 5.83 9.43 4.28
N ILE A 219 4.71 9.79 3.68
CA ILE A 219 3.40 9.91 4.31
C ILE A 219 2.32 9.40 3.35
N ALA A 220 1.41 8.58 3.85
CA ALA A 220 0.12 8.33 3.24
C ALA A 220 -0.87 9.37 3.76
N ALA A 221 -1.49 10.15 2.88
CA ALA A 221 -2.42 11.18 3.30
C ALA A 221 -3.51 11.45 2.26
N VAL A 222 -4.75 11.54 2.75
CA VAL A 222 -5.93 11.91 1.95
C VAL A 222 -5.76 13.28 1.28
N ALA A 223 -4.98 14.19 1.89
CA ALA A 223 -4.71 15.53 1.33
C ALA A 223 -4.20 15.49 -0.12
N PHE A 224 -3.47 14.44 -0.51
CA PHE A 224 -2.96 14.30 -1.89
C PHE A 224 -4.04 13.99 -2.93
N VAL A 225 -5.19 13.46 -2.51
CA VAL A 225 -6.23 12.93 -3.43
C VAL A 225 -7.57 13.65 -3.32
N THR A 226 -7.58 14.85 -2.76
CA THR A 226 -8.80 15.65 -2.58
C THR A 226 -9.27 16.38 -3.84
N ALA A 227 -8.47 16.39 -4.90
CA ALA A 227 -8.79 16.99 -6.20
C ALA A 227 -8.67 15.96 -7.33
N PRO A 228 -9.51 14.90 -7.36
CA PRO A 228 -9.36 13.78 -8.28
C PRO A 228 -9.43 14.18 -9.74
N SER A 229 -10.35 15.05 -10.15
CA SER A 229 -10.47 15.51 -11.54
C SER A 229 -9.19 16.22 -12.02
N TYR A 230 -8.58 17.04 -11.16
CA TYR A 230 -7.32 17.70 -11.43
C TYR A 230 -6.17 16.67 -11.60
N LEU A 231 -6.08 15.70 -10.68
CA LEU A 231 -5.05 14.67 -10.72
C LEU A 231 -5.17 13.79 -11.97
N ARG A 232 -6.40 13.43 -12.37
CA ARG A 232 -6.64 12.70 -13.61
C ARG A 232 -6.07 13.42 -14.81
N GLN A 233 -6.37 14.70 -14.92
CA GLN A 233 -5.86 15.53 -16.02
C GLN A 233 -4.32 15.65 -16.00
N LYS A 234 -3.73 15.88 -14.82
CA LYS A 234 -2.28 16.12 -14.70
C LYS A 234 -1.43 14.85 -14.83
N LEU A 235 -1.91 13.71 -14.34
CA LEU A 235 -1.18 12.46 -14.29
C LEU A 235 -1.63 11.46 -15.37
N GLY A 236 -2.65 11.80 -16.17
CA GLY A 236 -3.16 10.89 -17.20
C GLY A 236 -3.88 9.68 -16.64
N ILE A 237 -4.55 9.81 -15.47
CA ILE A 237 -5.28 8.70 -14.84
C ILE A 237 -6.62 8.51 -15.56
N PRO A 238 -6.90 7.34 -16.14
CA PRO A 238 -8.14 7.11 -16.87
C PRO A 238 -9.35 6.96 -15.93
N ASP A 239 -10.56 7.24 -16.44
CA ASP A 239 -11.81 7.11 -15.67
C ASP A 239 -12.14 5.66 -15.28
N SER A 240 -11.52 4.68 -15.95
CA SER A 240 -11.63 3.26 -15.60
C SER A 240 -10.88 2.90 -14.30
N GLU A 241 -10.15 3.84 -13.71
CA GLU A 241 -9.42 3.65 -12.46
C GLU A 241 -9.99 4.55 -11.36
N ARG A 242 -10.01 4.04 -10.13
CA ARG A 242 -10.36 4.76 -8.91
C ARG A 242 -9.10 5.19 -8.18
N ILE A 243 -9.02 6.46 -7.82
CA ILE A 243 -7.94 6.99 -6.98
C ILE A 243 -8.20 6.59 -5.53
N LEU A 244 -7.23 5.91 -4.91
CA LEU A 244 -7.33 5.48 -3.51
C LEU A 244 -6.62 6.42 -2.56
N MET A 245 -5.29 6.49 -2.69
CA MET A 245 -4.44 7.17 -1.74
C MET A 245 -3.29 7.88 -2.43
N GLY A 246 -2.78 8.94 -1.79
CA GLY A 246 -1.59 9.63 -2.23
C GLY A 246 -0.49 9.59 -1.19
N LEU A 247 0.76 9.46 -1.67
CA LEU A 247 1.95 9.45 -0.84
C LEU A 247 2.86 10.60 -1.23
N GLY A 248 3.43 11.23 -0.19
CA GLY A 248 4.56 12.16 -0.33
C GLY A 248 5.85 11.50 0.13
N TYR A 249 6.96 11.91 -0.44
CA TYR A 249 8.27 11.34 -0.13
C TYR A 249 9.28 12.42 0.20
N ARG A 250 10.09 12.19 1.22
CA ARG A 250 11.30 12.79 1.75
C ARG A 250 11.20 13.82 2.89
N SER A 251 12.23 13.86 3.78
CA SER A 251 12.20 14.47 5.11
C SER A 251 13.35 15.41 5.46
N ASP A 252 13.06 16.42 6.38
CA ASP A 252 13.98 16.86 7.49
C ASP A 252 13.43 18.02 8.35
N ALA A 253 12.24 17.92 8.97
CA ALA A 253 11.73 18.97 9.86
C ALA A 253 11.41 18.48 11.28
N ALA A 254 11.42 19.41 12.25
CA ALA A 254 11.18 19.10 13.66
C ALA A 254 9.80 18.46 13.90
N ILE A 255 8.77 18.87 13.15
CA ILE A 255 7.43 18.31 13.18
C ILE A 255 7.39 16.81 12.87
N ASN A 256 8.40 16.31 12.16
CA ASN A 256 8.52 14.90 11.79
C ASN A 256 8.96 14.00 12.95
N ARG A 257 9.23 14.55 14.13
CA ARG A 257 9.56 13.78 15.33
C ARG A 257 8.34 13.21 16.04
N PHE A 258 7.14 13.65 15.67
CA PHE A 258 5.92 13.14 16.28
C PHE A 258 5.76 11.63 16.06
N ARG A 259 5.49 10.92 17.15
CA ARG A 259 5.12 9.51 17.17
C ARG A 259 3.81 9.33 17.89
N SER A 260 2.85 8.71 17.25
CA SER A 260 1.60 8.30 17.87
C SER A 260 1.78 6.97 18.60
N ASP A 261 1.05 6.79 19.69
CA ASP A 261 0.98 5.52 20.39
C ASP A 261 0.36 4.43 19.51
N ARG A 262 0.57 3.19 19.92
CA ARG A 262 -0.05 2.01 19.32
C ARG A 262 -0.87 1.29 20.37
N GLU A 263 -1.89 0.60 19.95
CA GLU A 263 -2.65 -0.31 20.78
C GLU A 263 -1.73 -1.39 21.38
N LYS A 264 -2.09 -1.88 22.56
CA LYS A 264 -1.39 -3.01 23.15
C LYS A 264 -1.68 -4.28 22.36
N VAL A 265 -0.73 -5.20 22.36
CA VAL A 265 -0.89 -6.49 21.65
C VAL A 265 -2.12 -7.24 22.14
N GLU A 266 -2.39 -7.19 23.45
CA GLU A 266 -3.53 -7.85 24.10
C GLU A 266 -4.88 -7.32 23.62
N ASP A 267 -4.94 -6.05 23.19
CA ASP A 267 -6.18 -5.41 22.72
C ASP A 267 -6.51 -5.75 21.26
N ILE A 268 -5.52 -6.25 20.50
CA ILE A 268 -5.64 -6.59 19.09
C ILE A 268 -5.48 -8.09 18.80
N LEU A 269 -4.99 -8.89 19.77
CA LEU A 269 -4.70 -10.30 19.59
C LEU A 269 -5.69 -11.14 20.42
N SER A 270 -6.36 -12.09 19.76
CA SER A 270 -7.12 -13.15 20.41
C SER A 270 -6.57 -14.49 19.98
N ILE A 271 -6.17 -15.34 20.93
CA ILE A 271 -5.64 -16.67 20.70
C ILE A 271 -6.62 -17.68 21.25
N THR A 272 -7.06 -18.63 20.41
CA THR A 272 -7.91 -19.76 20.81
C THR A 272 -7.15 -21.04 20.55
N ASN A 273 -6.77 -21.75 21.63
CA ASN A 273 -6.05 -23.03 21.53
C ASN A 273 -7.01 -24.22 21.48
N GLU A 274 -8.21 -24.08 22.06
CA GLU A 274 -9.26 -25.09 22.06
C GLU A 274 -10.58 -24.48 21.63
N LEU A 275 -11.32 -25.15 20.72
CA LEU A 275 -12.66 -24.72 20.34
C LEU A 275 -13.66 -25.23 21.39
N GLU A 276 -14.51 -24.35 21.92
CA GLU A 276 -15.64 -24.78 22.73
C GLU A 276 -16.54 -25.71 21.89
N LYS A 277 -16.94 -26.86 22.48
CA LYS A 277 -17.92 -27.75 21.83
C LYS A 277 -19.22 -26.99 21.67
N MET A 278 -19.66 -26.79 20.44
CA MET A 278 -20.97 -26.22 20.16
C MET A 278 -22.04 -27.09 20.83
N ASP A 279 -22.74 -26.54 21.82
CA ASP A 279 -23.91 -27.21 22.42
C ASP A 279 -25.04 -27.22 21.39
N SER A 280 -25.24 -28.38 20.75
CA SER A 280 -26.28 -28.59 19.74
C SER A 280 -27.72 -28.30 20.23
N ARG A 281 -27.91 -28.13 21.52
CA ARG A 281 -29.20 -27.82 22.15
C ARG A 281 -29.65 -26.36 22.06
N LYS A 282 -28.77 -25.44 21.61
CA LYS A 282 -29.13 -24.01 21.45
C LYS A 282 -29.67 -23.64 20.06
N SER A 283 -29.63 -24.56 19.08
CA SER A 283 -30.11 -24.25 17.71
C SER A 283 -31.60 -24.45 17.52
N GLU A 284 -32.32 -25.08 18.48
CA GLU A 284 -33.76 -25.37 18.35
C GLU A 284 -34.70 -24.27 18.94
N ARG A 285 -34.14 -23.14 19.37
CA ARG A 285 -34.96 -22.04 19.95
C ARG A 285 -34.73 -20.70 19.24
N ARG A 286 -34.72 -20.70 17.92
CA ARG A 286 -34.89 -19.43 17.17
C ARG A 286 -35.89 -19.63 16.04
#